data_43a00e4ee7fabb34a6661be79c570b81
#
_entry.id   43a00e4ee7fabb34a6661be79c570b81
#
_cell.length_a   1.000
_cell.length_b   1.000
_cell.length_c   1.000
_cell.angle_alpha   90.00
_cell.angle_beta   90.00
_cell.angle_gamma   90.00
#
_symmetry.space_group_name_H-M   'P 1'
#
loop_
_entity.id
_entity.type
_entity.pdbx_description
1 polymer ?
#
loop_
_entity_poly.entity_id
_entity_poly.type
_entity_poly.pdbx_seq_one_letter_code
_entity_poly.pdbx_strand_id
1 'polypeptide(L)'
;MNIRKLFIDYFIKNQHVHVDSSPLVPANDKSLLFTNSGMVQFKDIFLGIQKPKNKRIVTCQKCVRAGGKHNDLENIGYTNRHHSFFEMLGNFSFGDYFKEEAIFLAWKFLTEELSLDKERLYISVNKNDQEAADVWLNQINVKKDKIWYLDDVDNFWQMGPTGPCGPCSEIYYDLGEELKGSFPGVGDTGERFVEIWNLVFTQYNRDKNGKLNDLPEKCVDTGMGLERIHAVVEGKTDNFKTSIFLDL
;
A
#
# COMPACT_ATOMS: atom_id res chain seq x y z
N MET A 1 12.08 11.12 -13.80
CA MET A 1 11.68 9.69 -14.05
C MET A 1 10.17 9.58 -14.04
N ASN A 2 9.53 8.85 -14.97
CA ASN A 2 8.07 8.65 -14.93
C ASN A 2 7.75 7.38 -14.14
N ILE A 3 7.61 7.52 -12.82
CA ILE A 3 7.39 6.38 -11.90
C ILE A 3 6.06 5.66 -12.19
N ARG A 4 5.00 6.40 -12.55
CA ARG A 4 3.70 5.79 -12.93
C ARG A 4 3.87 4.80 -14.09
N LYS A 5 4.54 5.23 -15.15
CA LYS A 5 4.78 4.37 -16.31
C LYS A 5 5.70 3.20 -15.95
N LEU A 6 6.77 3.45 -15.20
CA LEU A 6 7.71 2.42 -14.77
C LEU A 6 7.03 1.32 -13.94
N PHE A 7 6.16 1.70 -12.99
CA PHE A 7 5.40 0.76 -12.18
C PHE A 7 4.46 -0.11 -13.02
N ILE A 8 3.68 0.52 -13.89
CA ILE A 8 2.75 -0.20 -14.79
C ILE A 8 3.54 -1.17 -15.68
N ASP A 9 4.59 -0.70 -16.34
CA ASP A 9 5.42 -1.52 -17.25
C ASP A 9 6.09 -2.70 -16.52
N TYR A 10 6.59 -2.46 -15.28
CA TYR A 10 7.18 -3.50 -14.45
C TYR A 10 6.19 -4.62 -14.15
N PHE A 11 4.98 -4.28 -13.72
CA PHE A 11 3.97 -5.27 -13.41
C PHE A 11 3.39 -5.95 -14.66
N ILE A 12 3.30 -5.26 -15.80
CA ILE A 12 2.94 -5.90 -17.08
C ILE A 12 3.98 -6.96 -17.45
N LYS A 13 5.29 -6.69 -17.31
CA LYS A 13 6.36 -7.68 -17.51
C LYS A 13 6.23 -8.89 -16.57
N ASN A 14 5.64 -8.68 -15.39
CA ASN A 14 5.32 -9.71 -14.40
C ASN A 14 3.87 -10.24 -14.53
N GLN A 15 3.35 -10.29 -15.76
CA GLN A 15 2.07 -10.92 -16.15
C GLN A 15 0.81 -10.25 -15.58
N HIS A 16 0.88 -8.99 -15.16
CA HIS A 16 -0.30 -8.23 -14.75
C HIS A 16 -0.95 -7.54 -15.94
N VAL A 17 -2.26 -7.38 -15.88
CA VAL A 17 -3.01 -6.60 -16.86
C VAL A 17 -3.25 -5.21 -16.28
N HIS A 18 -2.92 -4.17 -17.05
CA HIS A 18 -3.23 -2.81 -16.67
C HIS A 18 -4.73 -2.54 -16.77
N VAL A 19 -5.29 -2.00 -15.70
CA VAL A 19 -6.67 -1.53 -15.63
C VAL A 19 -6.66 -0.06 -15.27
N ASP A 20 -7.45 0.74 -15.98
CA ASP A 20 -7.56 2.17 -15.76
C ASP A 20 -8.12 2.53 -14.39
N SER A 21 -7.83 3.74 -13.94
CA SER A 21 -8.43 4.32 -12.74
C SER A 21 -9.95 4.35 -12.85
N SER A 22 -10.64 3.84 -11.84
CA SER A 22 -12.08 4.05 -11.72
C SER A 22 -12.40 5.51 -11.39
N PRO A 23 -13.66 5.96 -11.62
CA PRO A 23 -14.09 7.30 -11.24
C PRO A 23 -13.90 7.57 -9.74
N LEU A 24 -13.61 8.83 -9.40
CA LEU A 24 -13.48 9.27 -7.99
C LEU A 24 -14.78 9.11 -7.20
N VAL A 25 -15.93 9.28 -7.86
CA VAL A 25 -17.24 9.01 -7.26
C VAL A 25 -17.63 7.58 -7.62
N PRO A 26 -17.61 6.64 -6.67
CA PRO A 26 -17.92 5.24 -6.95
C PRO A 26 -19.41 5.07 -7.28
N ALA A 27 -19.71 4.61 -8.49
CA ALA A 27 -21.09 4.48 -8.97
C ALA A 27 -21.90 3.42 -8.20
N ASN A 28 -21.24 2.37 -7.70
CA ASN A 28 -21.90 1.17 -7.17
C ASN A 28 -21.67 0.96 -5.67
N ASP A 29 -20.95 1.83 -4.98
CA ASP A 29 -20.72 1.73 -3.54
C ASP A 29 -21.23 2.96 -2.79
N LYS A 30 -22.44 2.84 -2.21
CA LYS A 30 -23.05 3.90 -1.40
C LYS A 30 -22.42 4.09 -0.02
N SER A 31 -21.50 3.23 0.37
CA SER A 31 -20.79 3.32 1.66
C SER A 31 -19.60 4.30 1.61
N LEU A 32 -19.17 4.70 0.40
CA LEU A 32 -18.07 5.61 0.18
C LEU A 32 -18.52 6.87 -0.56
N LEU A 33 -18.06 8.03 -0.11
CA LEU A 33 -18.21 9.29 -0.86
C LEU A 33 -17.29 9.35 -2.06
N PHE A 34 -16.05 8.92 -1.86
CA PHE A 34 -15.01 8.91 -2.89
C PHE A 34 -14.26 7.59 -2.90
N THR A 35 -13.68 7.26 -4.05
CA THR A 35 -12.69 6.18 -4.18
C THR A 35 -11.45 6.58 -3.38
N ASN A 36 -11.17 5.88 -2.31
CA ASN A 36 -10.10 6.20 -1.35
C ASN A 36 -8.92 5.22 -1.38
N SER A 37 -9.00 4.17 -2.20
CA SER A 37 -7.96 3.18 -2.40
C SER A 37 -8.11 2.45 -3.73
N GLY A 38 -7.04 1.81 -4.19
CA GLY A 38 -7.02 1.06 -5.45
C GLY A 38 -7.99 -0.12 -5.49
N MET A 39 -8.23 -0.74 -4.33
CA MET A 39 -9.06 -1.95 -4.23
C MET A 39 -10.56 -1.69 -4.40
N VAL A 40 -11.02 -0.44 -4.28
CA VAL A 40 -12.47 -0.13 -4.27
C VAL A 40 -13.18 -0.66 -5.50
N GLN A 41 -12.60 -0.50 -6.69
CA GLN A 41 -13.17 -0.99 -7.94
C GLN A 41 -13.23 -2.53 -8.04
N PHE A 42 -12.49 -3.24 -7.18
CA PHE A 42 -12.39 -4.71 -7.19
C PHE A 42 -13.09 -5.38 -5.99
N LYS A 43 -13.83 -4.61 -5.18
CA LYS A 43 -14.50 -5.11 -3.96
C LYS A 43 -15.28 -6.40 -4.18
N ASP A 44 -16.10 -6.45 -5.24
CA ASP A 44 -16.93 -7.61 -5.53
C ASP A 44 -16.10 -8.83 -5.97
N ILE A 45 -14.91 -8.61 -6.52
CA ILE A 45 -13.97 -9.69 -6.85
C ILE A 45 -13.37 -10.28 -5.57
N PHE A 46 -12.90 -9.41 -4.64
CA PHE A 46 -12.39 -9.88 -3.35
C PHE A 46 -13.43 -10.68 -2.57
N LEU A 47 -14.68 -10.27 -2.62
CA LEU A 47 -15.80 -10.98 -1.95
C LEU A 47 -16.26 -12.25 -2.67
N GLY A 48 -15.70 -12.56 -3.85
CA GLY A 48 -16.12 -13.69 -4.66
C GLY A 48 -17.51 -13.54 -5.32
N ILE A 49 -18.09 -12.34 -5.26
CA ILE A 49 -19.37 -12.01 -5.91
C ILE A 49 -19.20 -11.97 -7.42
N GLN A 50 -18.07 -11.44 -7.87
CA GLN A 50 -17.69 -11.37 -9.28
C GLN A 50 -16.41 -12.16 -9.52
N LYS A 51 -16.36 -12.95 -10.60
CA LYS A 51 -15.12 -13.59 -11.04
C LYS A 51 -14.19 -12.58 -11.70
N PRO A 52 -12.89 -12.58 -11.40
CA PRO A 52 -11.94 -11.71 -12.07
C PRO A 52 -11.80 -12.12 -13.54
N LYS A 53 -11.76 -11.13 -14.43
CA LYS A 53 -11.39 -11.36 -15.85
C LYS A 53 -9.92 -11.74 -15.97
N ASN A 54 -9.09 -11.12 -15.15
CA ASN A 54 -7.66 -11.37 -15.03
C ASN A 54 -7.32 -11.52 -13.56
N LYS A 55 -6.50 -12.52 -13.21
CA LYS A 55 -6.12 -12.78 -11.82
C LYS A 55 -5.03 -11.85 -11.31
N ARG A 56 -4.24 -11.27 -12.21
CA ARG A 56 -3.17 -10.31 -11.91
C ARG A 56 -3.49 -8.96 -12.54
N ILE A 57 -3.62 -7.93 -11.75
CA ILE A 57 -3.99 -6.59 -12.20
C ILE A 57 -2.99 -5.57 -11.63
N VAL A 58 -2.70 -4.54 -12.43
CA VAL A 58 -1.96 -3.35 -12.01
C VAL A 58 -2.76 -2.09 -12.33
N THR A 59 -2.78 -1.12 -11.42
CA THR A 59 -3.49 0.15 -11.60
C THR A 59 -2.67 1.34 -11.11
N CYS A 60 -3.03 2.52 -11.61
CA CYS A 60 -2.71 3.80 -10.97
C CYS A 60 -4.04 4.49 -10.68
N GLN A 61 -4.58 4.30 -9.47
CA GLN A 61 -5.92 4.75 -9.09
C GLN A 61 -5.88 6.15 -8.51
N LYS A 62 -6.70 7.04 -9.07
CA LYS A 62 -6.98 8.36 -8.48
C LYS A 62 -7.81 8.20 -7.21
N CYS A 63 -7.36 8.79 -6.10
CA CYS A 63 -7.97 8.64 -4.79
C CYS A 63 -8.24 9.98 -4.14
N VAL A 64 -9.31 10.03 -3.31
CA VAL A 64 -9.61 11.15 -2.41
C VAL A 64 -9.85 10.61 -1.00
N ARG A 65 -9.08 11.13 -0.02
CA ARG A 65 -9.23 10.82 1.41
C ARG A 65 -9.64 12.06 2.18
N ALA A 66 -10.93 12.43 2.02
CA ALA A 66 -11.53 13.61 2.63
C ALA A 66 -12.86 13.23 3.30
N GLY A 67 -12.76 12.51 4.42
CA GLY A 67 -13.90 12.00 5.18
C GLY A 67 -13.97 10.46 5.22
N GLY A 68 -14.77 9.91 6.13
CA GLY A 68 -14.93 8.48 6.33
C GLY A 68 -13.81 7.84 7.15
N LYS A 69 -13.60 6.52 6.98
CA LYS A 69 -12.65 5.77 7.80
C LYS A 69 -11.18 6.11 7.52
N HIS A 70 -10.85 6.36 6.26
CA HIS A 70 -9.52 6.77 5.82
C HIS A 70 -9.55 8.27 5.53
N ASN A 71 -9.61 9.08 6.58
CA ASN A 71 -9.71 10.53 6.48
C ASN A 71 -8.37 11.17 6.82
N ASP A 72 -7.78 11.87 5.87
CA ASP A 72 -6.51 12.58 6.04
C ASP A 72 -6.69 14.09 6.27
N LEU A 73 -7.93 14.61 6.35
CA LEU A 73 -8.19 16.05 6.43
C LEU A 73 -7.47 16.75 7.59
N GLU A 74 -7.31 16.07 8.72
CA GLU A 74 -6.61 16.63 9.88
C GLU A 74 -5.10 16.72 9.68
N ASN A 75 -4.55 15.98 8.73
CA ASN A 75 -3.12 15.94 8.42
C ASN A 75 -2.74 16.81 7.22
N ILE A 76 -3.72 17.15 6.36
CA ILE A 76 -3.49 17.95 5.14
C ILE A 76 -3.12 19.39 5.52
N GLY A 77 -2.01 19.87 5.00
CA GLY A 77 -1.46 21.18 5.34
C GLY A 77 -0.62 21.22 6.63
N TYR A 78 -0.62 20.13 7.41
CA TYR A 78 0.19 20.01 8.64
C TYR A 78 1.36 19.01 8.49
N THR A 79 1.30 18.15 7.49
CA THR A 79 2.37 17.21 7.18
C THR A 79 2.84 17.39 5.74
N ASN A 80 4.07 16.99 5.47
CA ASN A 80 4.70 17.10 4.16
C ASN A 80 4.27 16.00 3.17
N ARG A 81 3.39 15.05 3.58
CA ARG A 81 3.09 13.82 2.84
C ARG A 81 1.62 13.49 2.67
N HIS A 82 0.70 14.24 3.28
CA HIS A 82 -0.74 13.98 3.15
C HIS A 82 -1.39 14.93 2.15
N HIS A 83 -2.21 14.35 1.29
CA HIS A 83 -2.95 15.04 0.24
C HIS A 83 -4.43 14.66 0.30
N SER A 84 -5.33 15.58 -0.04
CA SER A 84 -6.76 15.24 -0.24
C SER A 84 -6.95 14.37 -1.47
N PHE A 85 -6.28 14.71 -2.56
CA PHE A 85 -6.22 13.97 -3.81
C PHE A 85 -4.80 13.44 -4.05
N PHE A 86 -4.67 12.17 -4.41
CA PHE A 86 -3.40 11.54 -4.75
C PHE A 86 -3.61 10.36 -5.70
N GLU A 87 -2.55 9.85 -6.27
CA GLU A 87 -2.58 8.62 -7.07
C GLU A 87 -1.99 7.44 -6.27
N MET A 88 -2.71 6.34 -6.26
CA MET A 88 -2.29 5.09 -5.62
C MET A 88 -1.89 4.07 -6.68
N LEU A 89 -0.62 3.72 -6.70
CA LEU A 89 -0.09 2.61 -7.48
C LEU A 89 -0.42 1.30 -6.76
N GLY A 90 -1.08 0.38 -7.46
CA GLY A 90 -1.50 -0.88 -6.86
C GLY A 90 -1.29 -2.07 -7.78
N ASN A 91 -0.85 -3.17 -7.21
CA ASN A 91 -0.87 -4.48 -7.85
C ASN A 91 -1.73 -5.44 -7.04
N PHE A 92 -2.47 -6.27 -7.75
CA PHE A 92 -3.50 -7.13 -7.20
C PHE A 92 -3.32 -8.56 -7.69
N SER A 93 -3.59 -9.51 -6.78
CA SER A 93 -3.71 -10.93 -7.10
C SER A 93 -5.04 -11.46 -6.57
N PHE A 94 -5.80 -12.10 -7.43
CA PHE A 94 -7.10 -12.72 -7.10
C PHE A 94 -6.97 -14.24 -7.19
N GLY A 95 -6.50 -14.86 -6.10
CA GLY A 95 -6.29 -16.31 -6.05
C GLY A 95 -5.24 -16.83 -7.03
N ASP A 96 -4.19 -16.05 -7.31
CA ASP A 96 -3.05 -16.46 -8.13
C ASP A 96 -1.80 -16.53 -7.24
N TYR A 97 -1.12 -15.42 -6.98
CA TYR A 97 -0.01 -15.38 -6.03
C TYR A 97 -0.44 -14.78 -4.68
N PHE A 98 0.38 -15.00 -3.65
CA PHE A 98 0.12 -14.49 -2.31
C PHE A 98 1.39 -13.82 -1.73
N LYS A 99 1.65 -13.94 -0.43
CA LYS A 99 2.65 -13.16 0.30
C LYS A 99 4.05 -13.21 -0.31
N GLU A 100 4.55 -14.41 -0.60
CA GLU A 100 5.91 -14.60 -1.08
C GLU A 100 6.16 -13.80 -2.36
N GLU A 101 5.37 -14.04 -3.41
CA GLU A 101 5.57 -13.35 -4.69
C GLU A 101 5.28 -11.86 -4.58
N ALA A 102 4.27 -11.44 -3.78
CA ALA A 102 3.96 -10.03 -3.56
C ALA A 102 5.15 -9.29 -2.94
N ILE A 103 5.78 -9.87 -1.93
CA ILE A 103 6.97 -9.31 -1.27
C ILE A 103 8.15 -9.26 -2.22
N PHE A 104 8.41 -10.32 -2.99
CA PHE A 104 9.48 -10.33 -3.99
C PHE A 104 9.30 -9.25 -5.06
N LEU A 105 8.09 -9.12 -5.60
CA LEU A 105 7.79 -8.09 -6.61
C LEU A 105 7.99 -6.68 -6.06
N ALA A 106 7.51 -6.43 -4.83
CA ALA A 106 7.68 -5.13 -4.20
C ALA A 106 9.14 -4.80 -3.93
N TRP A 107 9.89 -5.74 -3.36
CA TRP A 107 11.31 -5.55 -3.06
C TRP A 107 12.13 -5.27 -4.32
N LYS A 108 11.94 -6.07 -5.37
CA LYS A 108 12.64 -5.86 -6.64
C LYS A 108 12.31 -4.53 -7.28
N PHE A 109 11.04 -4.14 -7.29
CA PHE A 109 10.65 -2.83 -7.83
C PHE A 109 11.38 -1.69 -7.12
N LEU A 110 11.40 -1.69 -5.78
CA LEU A 110 12.06 -0.63 -5.02
C LEU A 110 13.59 -0.65 -5.18
N THR A 111 14.20 -1.81 -5.16
CA THR A 111 15.68 -1.93 -5.10
C THR A 111 16.36 -2.05 -6.45
N GLU A 112 15.68 -2.56 -7.47
CA GLU A 112 16.24 -2.77 -8.81
C GLU A 112 15.72 -1.71 -9.80
N GLU A 113 14.39 -1.48 -9.87
CA GLU A 113 13.83 -0.53 -10.84
C GLU A 113 13.97 0.93 -10.36
N LEU A 114 13.71 1.20 -9.06
CA LEU A 114 13.88 2.53 -8.47
C LEU A 114 15.28 2.77 -7.88
N SER A 115 16.09 1.71 -7.75
CA SER A 115 17.46 1.77 -7.19
C SER A 115 17.53 2.41 -5.79
N LEU A 116 16.50 2.19 -4.96
CA LEU A 116 16.52 2.69 -3.58
C LEU A 116 17.57 1.94 -2.74
N ASP A 117 18.19 2.68 -1.83
CA ASP A 117 19.17 2.11 -0.91
C ASP A 117 18.50 1.13 0.07
N LYS A 118 18.88 -0.14 -0.03
CA LYS A 118 18.39 -1.25 0.82
C LYS A 118 18.65 -1.00 2.32
N GLU A 119 19.71 -0.28 2.65
CA GLU A 119 20.03 0.05 4.03
C GLU A 119 19.08 1.09 4.65
N ARG A 120 18.31 1.78 3.83
CA ARG A 120 17.29 2.74 4.24
C ARG A 120 15.87 2.20 4.22
N LEU A 121 15.69 0.93 3.82
CA LEU A 121 14.39 0.26 3.81
C LEU A 121 14.15 -0.48 5.13
N TYR A 122 13.00 -0.23 5.73
CA TYR A 122 12.51 -0.84 6.96
C TYR A 122 11.14 -1.47 6.70
N ILE A 123 10.83 -2.53 7.42
CA ILE A 123 9.63 -3.33 7.19
C ILE A 123 8.82 -3.40 8.49
N SER A 124 7.52 -3.24 8.40
CA SER A 124 6.62 -3.69 9.45
C SER A 124 5.84 -4.92 9.00
N VAL A 125 5.55 -5.80 9.94
CA VAL A 125 4.69 -6.98 9.72
C VAL A 125 3.71 -7.10 10.88
N ASN A 126 2.53 -7.63 10.62
CA ASN A 126 1.63 -8.00 11.70
C ASN A 126 2.29 -9.06 12.59
N LYS A 127 2.30 -8.85 13.91
CA LYS A 127 2.96 -9.76 14.88
C LYS A 127 2.46 -11.20 14.81
N ASN A 128 1.26 -11.43 14.29
CA ASN A 128 0.67 -12.75 14.13
C ASN A 128 0.92 -13.33 12.72
N ASP A 129 1.56 -12.59 11.82
CA ASP A 129 1.86 -13.02 10.45
C ASP A 129 3.31 -13.49 10.30
N GLN A 130 3.60 -14.65 10.87
CA GLN A 130 4.93 -15.25 10.81
C GLN A 130 5.34 -15.59 9.36
N GLU A 131 4.39 -15.95 8.50
CA GLU A 131 4.65 -16.27 7.10
C GLU A 131 5.27 -15.07 6.35
N ALA A 132 4.69 -13.88 6.50
CA ALA A 132 5.25 -12.67 5.89
C ALA A 132 6.63 -12.33 6.50
N ALA A 133 6.78 -12.46 7.82
CA ALA A 133 8.06 -12.22 8.49
C ALA A 133 9.17 -13.16 7.99
N ASP A 134 8.84 -14.44 7.80
CA ASP A 134 9.81 -15.44 7.31
C ASP A 134 10.24 -15.15 5.86
N VAL A 135 9.35 -14.66 5.01
CA VAL A 135 9.72 -14.23 3.65
C VAL A 135 10.73 -13.07 3.70
N TRP A 136 10.46 -12.04 4.50
CA TRP A 136 11.37 -10.91 4.65
C TRP A 136 12.73 -11.31 5.20
N LEU A 137 12.76 -12.12 6.27
CA LEU A 137 13.99 -12.54 6.94
C LEU A 137 14.81 -13.53 6.12
N ASN A 138 14.18 -14.58 5.61
CA ASN A 138 14.88 -15.77 5.13
C ASN A 138 15.01 -15.82 3.60
N GLN A 139 14.12 -15.13 2.88
CA GLN A 139 14.14 -15.14 1.42
C GLN A 139 14.66 -13.82 0.85
N ILE A 140 14.18 -12.68 1.36
CA ILE A 140 14.68 -11.36 0.96
C ILE A 140 15.99 -11.03 1.68
N ASN A 141 16.23 -11.63 2.85
CA ASN A 141 17.39 -11.38 3.71
C ASN A 141 17.45 -9.94 4.26
N VAL A 142 16.30 -9.38 4.62
CA VAL A 142 16.25 -8.12 5.37
C VAL A 142 16.82 -8.37 6.77
N LYS A 143 17.66 -7.47 7.26
CA LYS A 143 18.24 -7.58 8.61
C LYS A 143 17.13 -7.54 9.66
N LYS A 144 17.28 -8.38 10.71
CA LYS A 144 16.27 -8.52 11.76
C LYS A 144 15.95 -7.20 12.48
N ASP A 145 16.94 -6.35 12.66
CA ASP A 145 16.81 -5.03 13.30
C ASP A 145 16.06 -4.00 12.43
N LYS A 146 15.76 -4.35 11.19
CA LYS A 146 14.94 -3.55 10.26
C LYS A 146 13.52 -4.09 10.09
N ILE A 147 13.13 -5.12 10.84
CA ILE A 147 11.79 -5.69 10.81
C ILE A 147 11.10 -5.48 12.15
N TRP A 148 9.94 -4.84 12.12
CA TRP A 148 9.12 -4.49 13.26
C TRP A 148 7.82 -5.28 13.26
N TYR A 149 7.51 -5.88 14.40
CA TYR A 149 6.29 -6.67 14.61
C TYR A 149 5.27 -5.79 15.30
N LEU A 150 4.26 -5.37 14.58
CA LEU A 150 3.25 -4.44 15.07
C LEU A 150 1.90 -5.12 15.27
N ASP A 151 1.03 -4.47 16.01
CA ASP A 151 -0.33 -4.95 16.30
C ASP A 151 -1.29 -4.72 15.12
N ASP A 152 -2.51 -5.24 15.28
CA ASP A 152 -3.60 -5.06 14.29
C ASP A 152 -3.99 -3.59 14.10
N VAL A 153 -3.65 -2.70 15.02
CA VAL A 153 -3.90 -1.26 14.87
C VAL A 153 -3.09 -0.70 13.70
N ASP A 154 -1.84 -1.16 13.55
CA ASP A 154 -0.91 -0.67 12.52
C ASP A 154 -0.87 -1.60 11.30
N ASN A 155 -0.80 -2.93 11.52
CA ASN A 155 -0.59 -3.89 10.45
C ASN A 155 -1.77 -4.85 10.19
N PHE A 156 -3.00 -4.36 10.31
CA PHE A 156 -4.19 -5.07 9.83
C PHE A 156 -5.10 -4.09 9.07
N TRP A 157 -5.11 -4.23 7.76
CA TRP A 157 -5.91 -3.36 6.91
C TRP A 157 -7.34 -3.86 6.74
N GLN A 158 -8.29 -2.95 6.71
CA GLN A 158 -9.69 -3.23 6.46
C GLN A 158 -10.35 -2.08 5.69
N MET A 159 -11.16 -2.43 4.72
CA MET A 159 -11.85 -1.46 3.86
C MET A 159 -12.82 -0.57 4.65
N GLY A 160 -13.53 -1.13 5.60
CA GLY A 160 -14.55 -0.46 6.40
C GLY A 160 -14.90 -1.25 7.66
N PRO A 161 -16.02 -0.94 8.33
CA PRO A 161 -16.52 -1.72 9.46
C PRO A 161 -16.81 -3.18 9.09
N THR A 162 -17.13 -3.43 7.82
CA THR A 162 -17.36 -4.74 7.21
C THR A 162 -16.65 -4.82 5.86
N GLY A 163 -16.39 -6.01 5.37
CA GLY A 163 -15.80 -6.24 4.06
C GLY A 163 -14.42 -6.90 4.09
N PRO A 164 -13.74 -6.93 2.94
CA PRO A 164 -12.43 -7.56 2.81
C PRO A 164 -11.41 -6.95 3.74
N CYS A 165 -10.59 -7.80 4.37
CA CYS A 165 -9.55 -7.39 5.30
C CYS A 165 -8.47 -8.47 5.45
N GLY A 166 -7.35 -8.09 6.04
CA GLY A 166 -6.26 -9.04 6.33
C GLY A 166 -5.05 -8.35 6.93
N PRO A 167 -4.08 -9.14 7.43
CA PRO A 167 -2.81 -8.61 7.88
C PRO A 167 -2.09 -7.95 6.71
N CYS A 168 -1.26 -6.97 7.04
CA CYS A 168 -0.46 -6.30 6.05
C CYS A 168 1.00 -6.20 6.49
N SER A 169 1.86 -5.98 5.50
CA SER A 169 3.26 -5.64 5.69
C SER A 169 3.53 -4.33 4.99
N GLU A 170 4.13 -3.38 5.69
CA GLU A 170 4.42 -2.07 5.15
C GLU A 170 5.92 -1.88 4.96
N ILE A 171 6.27 -1.19 3.90
CA ILE A 171 7.66 -0.84 3.59
C ILE A 171 7.83 0.65 3.86
N TYR A 172 8.81 0.98 4.69
CA TYR A 172 9.17 2.33 5.07
C TYR A 172 10.53 2.70 4.51
N TYR A 173 10.71 3.98 4.24
CA TYR A 173 12.00 4.53 3.86
C TYR A 173 12.50 5.52 4.94
N ASP A 174 13.73 5.33 5.42
CA ASP A 174 14.39 6.25 6.35
C ASP A 174 14.92 7.46 5.58
N LEU A 175 14.32 8.62 5.79
CA LEU A 175 14.72 9.88 5.14
C LEU A 175 16.02 10.46 5.73
N GLY A 176 16.51 9.94 6.85
CA GLY A 176 17.79 10.30 7.44
C GLY A 176 17.69 10.85 8.87
N GLU A 177 18.83 10.82 9.55
CA GLU A 177 18.95 11.16 10.98
C GLU A 177 18.74 12.65 11.29
N GLU A 178 18.75 13.50 10.27
CA GLU A 178 18.49 14.94 10.40
C GLU A 178 17.01 15.21 10.73
N LEU A 179 16.12 14.25 10.42
CA LEU A 179 14.69 14.34 10.71
C LEU A 179 14.37 13.67 12.05
N LYS A 180 13.45 14.28 12.78
CA LYS A 180 12.91 13.68 14.00
C LYS A 180 11.91 12.59 13.68
N GLY A 181 11.88 11.58 14.52
CA GLY A 181 10.90 10.50 14.48
C GLY A 181 11.50 9.16 14.82
N SER A 182 10.70 8.35 15.47
CA SER A 182 10.96 6.93 15.70
C SER A 182 10.18 6.10 14.67
N PHE A 183 10.47 4.83 14.62
CA PHE A 183 9.72 3.91 13.76
C PHE A 183 8.25 3.83 14.22
N PRO A 184 7.28 3.73 13.30
CA PRO A 184 5.86 3.57 13.63
C PRO A 184 5.62 2.44 14.64
N GLY A 185 4.64 2.62 15.53
CA GLY A 185 4.35 1.67 16.62
C GLY A 185 5.24 1.79 17.86
N VAL A 186 6.30 2.62 17.84
CA VAL A 186 7.25 2.81 18.94
C VAL A 186 7.15 4.19 19.59
N GLY A 187 6.14 4.99 19.23
CA GLY A 187 5.91 6.33 19.77
C GLY A 187 5.77 7.39 18.69
N ASP A 188 6.42 8.55 18.86
CA ASP A 188 6.33 9.65 17.88
C ASP A 188 6.94 9.23 16.54
N THR A 189 6.07 9.10 15.53
CA THR A 189 6.46 8.68 14.19
C THR A 189 7.26 9.77 13.45
N GLY A 190 7.07 11.05 13.79
CA GLY A 190 7.77 12.16 13.14
C GLY A 190 7.75 12.12 11.61
N GLU A 191 8.79 12.66 11.01
CA GLU A 191 8.93 12.75 9.54
C GLU A 191 10.07 11.86 8.99
N ARG A 192 10.82 11.15 9.85
CA ARG A 192 11.99 10.38 9.43
C ARG A 192 11.64 9.12 8.66
N PHE A 193 10.73 8.30 9.21
CA PHE A 193 10.31 7.04 8.57
C PHE A 193 9.01 7.23 7.83
N VAL A 194 9.06 7.14 6.51
CA VAL A 194 7.90 7.33 5.65
C VAL A 194 7.45 5.99 5.09
N GLU A 195 6.23 5.58 5.41
CA GLU A 195 5.58 4.46 4.73
C GLU A 195 5.47 4.77 3.24
N ILE A 196 6.11 3.96 2.41
CA ILE A 196 6.10 4.11 0.96
C ILE A 196 5.21 3.10 0.26
N TRP A 197 4.98 1.91 0.86
CA TRP A 197 4.15 0.87 0.26
C TRP A 197 3.50 0.01 1.32
N ASN A 198 2.20 -0.26 1.19
CA ASN A 198 1.47 -1.20 2.01
C ASN A 198 1.09 -2.43 1.17
N LEU A 199 1.47 -3.62 1.64
CA LEU A 199 1.15 -4.92 1.05
C LEU A 199 0.10 -5.60 1.92
N VAL A 200 -1.15 -5.61 1.46
CA VAL A 200 -2.28 -6.20 2.21
C VAL A 200 -2.54 -7.62 1.73
N PHE A 201 -2.51 -8.54 2.66
CA PHE A 201 -2.79 -9.97 2.43
C PHE A 201 -4.25 -10.26 2.78
N THR A 202 -5.11 -9.92 1.83
CA THR A 202 -6.56 -9.97 2.00
C THR A 202 -7.03 -11.42 1.98
N GLN A 203 -7.40 -11.93 3.16
CA GLN A 203 -7.80 -13.33 3.34
C GLN A 203 -9.09 -13.49 4.12
N TYR A 204 -9.63 -12.40 4.70
CA TYR A 204 -10.84 -12.43 5.50
C TYR A 204 -11.90 -11.46 4.97
N ASN A 205 -13.16 -11.79 5.28
CA ASN A 205 -14.31 -10.88 5.20
C ASN A 205 -14.83 -10.64 6.61
N ARG A 206 -14.80 -9.40 7.07
CA ARG A 206 -15.39 -9.00 8.36
C ARG A 206 -16.90 -8.81 8.20
N ASP A 207 -17.69 -9.54 8.97
CA ASP A 207 -19.14 -9.39 8.99
C ASP A 207 -19.61 -8.26 9.93
N LYS A 208 -20.94 -8.04 9.98
CA LYS A 208 -21.55 -6.98 10.80
C LYS A 208 -21.38 -7.17 12.31
N ASN A 209 -21.04 -8.38 12.75
CA ASN A 209 -20.78 -8.72 14.15
C ASN A 209 -19.28 -8.60 14.49
N GLY A 210 -18.44 -8.19 13.52
CA GLY A 210 -16.99 -8.09 13.68
C GLY A 210 -16.25 -9.42 13.50
N LYS A 211 -16.95 -10.51 13.18
CA LYS A 211 -16.34 -11.82 12.98
C LYS A 211 -15.59 -11.85 11.64
N LEU A 212 -14.40 -12.41 11.68
CA LEU A 212 -13.60 -12.70 10.47
C LEU A 212 -14.01 -14.06 9.90
N ASN A 213 -14.43 -14.05 8.66
CA ASN A 213 -14.73 -15.26 7.89
C ASN A 213 -13.74 -15.33 6.74
N ASP A 214 -13.25 -16.53 6.42
CA ASP A 214 -12.30 -16.69 5.31
C ASP A 214 -12.93 -16.25 3.98
N LEU A 215 -12.12 -15.58 3.14
CA LEU A 215 -12.50 -15.34 1.75
C LEU A 215 -12.43 -16.62 0.93
N PRO A 216 -13.20 -16.73 -0.16
CA PRO A 216 -13.14 -17.88 -1.06
C PRO A 216 -11.75 -18.13 -1.65
N GLU A 217 -11.02 -17.07 -1.88
CA GLU A 217 -9.64 -17.07 -2.41
C GLU A 217 -8.79 -16.07 -1.60
N LYS A 218 -7.54 -16.44 -1.32
CA LYS A 218 -6.55 -15.51 -0.78
C LYS A 218 -6.13 -14.53 -1.86
N CYS A 219 -6.15 -13.24 -1.54
CA CYS A 219 -5.88 -12.18 -2.49
C CYS A 219 -4.76 -11.26 -1.99
N VAL A 220 -4.12 -10.58 -2.92
CA VAL A 220 -3.18 -9.49 -2.63
C VAL A 220 -3.78 -8.19 -3.09
N ASP A 221 -3.72 -7.19 -2.21
CA ASP A 221 -4.03 -5.78 -2.48
C ASP A 221 -2.82 -4.95 -2.05
N THR A 222 -2.31 -4.09 -2.90
CA THR A 222 -1.20 -3.23 -2.51
C THR A 222 -1.48 -1.76 -2.84
N GLY A 223 -0.91 -0.87 -2.04
CA GLY A 223 -1.04 0.56 -2.25
C GLY A 223 0.27 1.31 -1.98
N MET A 224 0.80 1.96 -3.01
CA MET A 224 1.95 2.84 -2.96
C MET A 224 1.55 4.24 -3.43
N GLY A 225 1.67 5.25 -2.57
CA GLY A 225 1.38 6.64 -2.96
C GLY A 225 2.38 7.13 -4.00
N LEU A 226 1.90 7.51 -5.20
CA LEU A 226 2.77 7.98 -6.28
C LEU A 226 3.57 9.21 -5.86
N GLU A 227 2.93 10.19 -5.25
CA GLU A 227 3.56 11.44 -4.82
C GLU A 227 4.61 11.18 -3.74
N ARG A 228 4.33 10.24 -2.84
CA ARG A 228 5.22 9.86 -1.75
C ARG A 228 6.48 9.15 -2.25
N ILE A 229 6.33 8.13 -3.09
CA ILE A 229 7.49 7.44 -3.68
C ILE A 229 8.29 8.37 -4.62
N HIS A 230 7.61 9.30 -5.28
CA HIS A 230 8.27 10.29 -6.14
C HIS A 230 9.18 11.20 -5.31
N ALA A 231 8.71 11.68 -4.15
CA ALA A 231 9.52 12.47 -3.23
C ALA A 231 10.77 11.71 -2.76
N VAL A 232 10.61 10.44 -2.38
CA VAL A 232 11.74 9.60 -1.98
C VAL A 232 12.77 9.45 -3.10
N VAL A 233 12.34 9.19 -4.32
CA VAL A 233 13.24 9.04 -5.50
C VAL A 233 13.95 10.35 -5.84
N GLU A 234 13.31 11.50 -5.64
CA GLU A 234 13.93 12.82 -5.83
C GLU A 234 14.77 13.27 -4.63
N GLY A 235 14.87 12.48 -3.56
CA GLY A 235 15.58 12.85 -2.34
C GLY A 235 14.93 14.02 -1.60
N LYS A 236 13.60 14.17 -1.72
CA LYS A 236 12.82 15.21 -1.06
C LYS A 236 12.12 14.67 0.19
N THR A 237 12.00 15.52 1.19
CA THR A 237 11.26 15.24 2.43
C THR A 237 9.85 15.81 2.42
N ASP A 238 9.49 16.51 1.37
CA ASP A 238 8.22 17.22 1.19
C ASP A 238 7.68 16.91 -0.20
N ASN A 239 6.53 16.27 -0.26
CA ASN A 239 5.88 15.87 -1.52
C ASN A 239 5.58 17.10 -2.40
N PHE A 240 5.22 18.24 -1.79
CA PHE A 240 4.88 19.47 -2.50
C PHE A 240 6.09 20.17 -3.15
N LYS A 241 7.33 19.74 -2.80
CA LYS A 241 8.56 20.24 -3.40
C LYS A 241 9.15 19.33 -4.49
N THR A 242 8.35 18.40 -4.96
CA THR A 242 8.71 17.47 -6.05
C THR A 242 8.35 18.04 -7.41
N SER A 243 8.97 17.46 -8.45
CA SER A 243 8.69 17.85 -9.85
C SER A 243 7.23 17.65 -10.26
N ILE A 244 6.44 16.85 -9.55
CA ILE A 244 4.99 16.69 -9.79
C ILE A 244 4.23 18.00 -9.51
N PHE A 245 4.67 18.80 -8.54
CA PHE A 245 3.95 19.98 -8.06
C PHE A 245 4.64 21.32 -8.41
N LEU A 246 5.85 21.30 -8.99
CA LEU A 246 6.60 22.52 -9.28
C LEU A 246 5.96 23.45 -10.33
N ASP A 247 5.04 22.93 -11.13
CA ASP A 247 4.31 23.68 -12.16
C ASP A 247 2.98 24.25 -11.64
N LEU A 248 2.65 24.04 -10.36
CA LEU A 248 1.46 24.55 -9.68
C LEU A 248 1.78 25.74 -8.78
#